data_1b77815eacb2f1c252757933736f1c9a
#
_entry.id   1b77815eacb2f1c252757933736f1c9a
#
_cell.length_a   1.000
_cell.length_b   1.000
_cell.length_c   1.000
_cell.angle_alpha   90.00
_cell.angle_beta   90.00
_cell.angle_gamma   90.00
#
_symmetry.space_group_name_H-M   'P 1'
#
loop_
_entity.id
_entity.type
_entity.pdbx_description
1 polymer ?
#
loop_
_entity_poly.entity_id
_entity_poly.type
_entity_poly.pdbx_seq_one_letter_code
_entity_poly.pdbx_strand_id
1 'polypeptide(L)'
;MKRMLAIAAATLFASSTAFAMHCPKDMKAIDDALAKNPKLTAAQMKEVKDHRAKGEELHKAGKHQESVDELAKAMKILNIKA
;
A
#
# COMPACT_ATOMS: atom_id res chain seq x y z
N MET A 1 -35.79 3.29 -12.18
CA MET A 1 -35.11 3.85 -11.00
C MET A 1 -34.22 2.85 -10.28
N LYS A 2 -34.72 1.67 -9.96
CA LYS A 2 -33.92 0.62 -9.28
C LYS A 2 -32.70 0.17 -10.08
N ARG A 3 -32.79 0.20 -11.40
CA ARG A 3 -31.71 -0.21 -12.30
C ARG A 3 -30.50 0.74 -12.27
N MET A 4 -30.72 2.01 -12.00
CA MET A 4 -29.65 3.01 -11.95
C MET A 4 -28.76 2.81 -10.75
N LEU A 5 -29.32 2.37 -9.61
CA LEU A 5 -28.55 2.13 -8.39
C LEU A 5 -27.56 0.98 -8.56
N ALA A 6 -27.93 -0.06 -9.30
CA ALA A 6 -27.05 -1.18 -9.56
C ALA A 6 -25.82 -0.79 -10.39
N ILE A 7 -26.03 0.10 -11.37
CA ILE A 7 -24.93 0.60 -12.21
C ILE A 7 -23.93 1.42 -11.40
N ALA A 8 -24.43 2.27 -10.49
CA ALA A 8 -23.57 3.09 -9.64
C ALA A 8 -22.71 2.22 -8.73
N ALA A 9 -23.27 1.16 -8.18
CA ALA A 9 -22.52 0.23 -7.34
C ALA A 9 -21.37 -0.44 -8.08
N ALA A 10 -21.59 -0.83 -9.33
CA ALA A 10 -20.56 -1.44 -10.15
C ALA A 10 -19.39 -0.49 -10.39
N THR A 11 -19.66 0.79 -10.59
CA THR A 11 -18.61 1.80 -10.80
C THR A 11 -17.71 1.94 -9.57
N LEU A 12 -18.29 1.93 -8.38
CA LEU A 12 -17.51 2.01 -7.13
C LEU A 12 -16.60 0.81 -6.93
N PHE A 13 -17.05 -0.38 -7.33
CA PHE A 13 -16.23 -1.58 -7.25
C PHE A 13 -14.98 -1.48 -8.10
N ALA A 14 -15.10 -0.96 -9.31
CA ALA A 14 -13.96 -0.81 -10.21
C ALA A 14 -12.87 0.07 -9.61
N SER A 15 -13.25 1.18 -8.97
CA SER A 15 -12.30 2.09 -8.33
C SER A 15 -11.56 1.42 -7.18
N SER A 16 -12.26 0.66 -6.34
CA SER A 16 -11.66 -0.06 -5.21
C SER A 16 -10.64 -1.09 -5.69
N THR A 17 -10.90 -1.77 -6.79
CA THR A 17 -9.99 -2.77 -7.35
C THR A 17 -8.64 -2.16 -7.74
N ALA A 18 -8.64 -0.96 -8.31
CA ALA A 18 -7.40 -0.30 -8.73
C ALA A 18 -6.46 -0.07 -7.55
N PHE A 19 -6.97 0.44 -6.42
CA PHE A 19 -6.16 0.65 -5.23
C PHE A 19 -5.70 -0.67 -4.59
N ALA A 20 -6.54 -1.68 -4.59
CA ALA A 20 -6.21 -2.98 -4.03
C ALA A 20 -5.03 -3.64 -4.76
N MET A 21 -4.90 -3.43 -6.06
CA MET A 21 -3.80 -3.97 -6.86
C MET A 21 -2.48 -3.25 -6.59
N HIS A 22 -2.51 -1.97 -6.25
CA HIS A 22 -1.32 -1.18 -6.01
C HIS A 22 -0.61 -1.60 -4.72
N CYS A 23 -1.35 -1.85 -3.65
CA CYS A 23 -0.79 -2.20 -2.35
C CYS A 23 0.09 -3.46 -2.34
N PRO A 24 -0.33 -4.59 -2.92
CA PRO A 24 0.52 -5.79 -2.96
C PRO A 24 1.83 -5.58 -3.71
N LYS A 25 1.79 -4.80 -4.77
CA LYS A 25 2.99 -4.47 -5.56
C LYS A 25 3.98 -3.67 -4.73
N ASP A 26 3.50 -2.67 -4.00
CA ASP A 26 4.33 -1.82 -3.16
C ASP A 26 4.91 -2.61 -1.98
N MET A 27 4.10 -3.48 -1.36
CA MET A 27 4.57 -4.34 -0.27
C MET A 27 5.71 -5.25 -0.73
N LYS A 28 5.56 -5.84 -1.93
CA LYS A 28 6.61 -6.69 -2.50
C LYS A 28 7.89 -5.91 -2.77
N ALA A 29 7.78 -4.70 -3.30
CA ALA A 29 8.94 -3.85 -3.56
C ALA A 29 9.70 -3.54 -2.26
N ILE A 30 8.98 -3.26 -1.19
CA ILE A 30 9.58 -3.02 0.12
C ILE A 30 10.28 -4.27 0.64
N ASP A 31 9.62 -5.42 0.56
CA ASP A 31 10.19 -6.69 1.04
C ASP A 31 11.44 -7.06 0.25
N ASP A 32 11.43 -6.90 -1.07
CA ASP A 32 12.58 -7.16 -1.93
C ASP A 32 13.76 -6.23 -1.57
N ALA A 33 13.48 -4.96 -1.31
CA ALA A 33 14.52 -4.01 -0.92
C ALA A 33 15.13 -4.36 0.44
N LEU A 34 14.31 -4.78 1.39
CA LEU A 34 14.80 -5.19 2.72
C LEU A 34 15.67 -6.44 2.64
N ALA A 35 15.34 -7.37 1.73
CA ALA A 35 16.12 -8.60 1.53
C ALA A 35 17.54 -8.31 0.98
N LYS A 36 17.75 -7.15 0.38
CA LYS A 36 19.06 -6.74 -0.16
C LYS A 36 19.95 -6.06 0.88
N ASN A 37 19.58 -6.07 2.14
CA ASN A 37 20.32 -5.46 3.24
C ASN A 37 20.66 -3.99 2.97
N PRO A 38 19.67 -3.12 2.87
CA PRO A 38 19.90 -1.70 2.59
C PRO A 38 20.67 -1.04 3.72
N LYS A 39 21.50 -0.07 3.39
CA LYS A 39 22.31 0.66 4.37
C LYS A 39 21.45 1.70 5.09
N LEU A 40 20.66 1.26 6.03
CA LEU A 40 19.81 2.12 6.84
C LEU A 40 20.28 2.08 8.30
N THR A 41 20.04 3.19 9.00
CA THR A 41 20.24 3.20 10.47
C THR A 41 19.20 2.27 11.12
N ALA A 42 19.46 1.88 12.35
CA ALA A 42 18.50 1.06 13.09
C ALA A 42 17.13 1.74 13.20
N ALA A 43 17.12 3.06 13.40
CA ALA A 43 15.89 3.84 13.47
C ALA A 43 15.15 3.83 12.13
N GLN A 44 15.86 4.02 11.02
CA GLN A 44 15.25 3.99 9.68
C GLN A 44 14.70 2.61 9.36
N MET A 45 15.41 1.56 9.72
CA MET A 45 14.96 0.19 9.50
C MET A 45 13.65 -0.07 10.24
N LYS A 46 13.58 0.39 11.49
CA LYS A 46 12.36 0.27 12.28
C LYS A 46 11.20 1.03 11.65
N GLU A 47 11.44 2.26 11.18
CA GLU A 47 10.41 3.05 10.51
C GLU A 47 9.87 2.38 9.26
N VAL A 48 10.76 1.82 8.44
CA VAL A 48 10.36 1.10 7.23
C VAL A 48 9.44 -0.07 7.58
N LYS A 49 9.84 -0.87 8.56
CA LYS A 49 9.05 -2.03 8.98
C LYS A 49 7.71 -1.63 9.59
N ASP A 50 7.68 -0.55 10.37
CA ASP A 50 6.46 -0.04 10.97
C ASP A 50 5.48 0.46 9.91
N HIS A 51 5.96 1.24 8.93
CA HIS A 51 5.13 1.73 7.84
C HIS A 51 4.62 0.59 6.96
N ARG A 52 5.48 -0.41 6.69
CA ARG A 52 5.10 -1.57 5.91
C ARG A 52 4.00 -2.37 6.62
N ALA A 53 4.15 -2.62 7.91
CA ALA A 53 3.16 -3.34 8.69
C ALA A 53 1.83 -2.59 8.77
N LYS A 54 1.88 -1.28 8.97
CA LYS A 54 0.69 -0.45 9.02
C LYS A 54 -0.01 -0.39 7.66
N GLY A 55 0.75 -0.32 6.59
CA GLY A 55 0.20 -0.35 5.24
C GLY A 55 -0.55 -1.65 4.96
N GLU A 56 0.01 -2.78 5.38
CA GLU A 56 -0.65 -4.07 5.23
C GLU A 56 -1.95 -4.14 6.05
N GLU A 57 -1.92 -3.65 7.27
CA GLU A 57 -3.09 -3.61 8.14
C GLU A 57 -4.22 -2.78 7.52
N LEU A 58 -3.87 -1.60 7.01
CA LEU A 58 -4.84 -0.73 6.33
C LEU A 58 -5.40 -1.38 5.06
N HIS A 59 -4.55 -2.07 4.31
CA HIS A 59 -5.00 -2.80 3.12
C HIS A 59 -6.04 -3.86 3.49
N LYS A 60 -5.79 -4.64 4.53
CA LYS A 60 -6.72 -5.68 5.01
C LYS A 60 -8.01 -5.07 5.53
N ALA A 61 -7.96 -3.86 6.07
CA ALA A 61 -9.14 -3.15 6.56
C ALA A 61 -9.95 -2.48 5.44
N GLY A 62 -9.51 -2.57 4.19
CA GLY A 62 -10.18 -1.96 3.06
C GLY A 62 -9.87 -0.48 2.86
N LYS A 63 -8.93 0.07 3.62
CA LYS A 63 -8.52 1.46 3.52
C LYS A 63 -7.35 1.59 2.54
N HIS A 64 -7.62 1.34 1.26
CA HIS A 64 -6.59 1.21 0.24
C HIS A 64 -5.79 2.48 0.00
N GLN A 65 -6.44 3.65 0.00
CA GLN A 65 -5.72 4.91 -0.20
C GLN A 65 -4.75 5.18 0.95
N GLU A 66 -5.20 4.99 2.18
CA GLU A 66 -4.34 5.17 3.35
C GLU A 66 -3.20 4.15 3.37
N SER A 67 -3.46 2.93 2.92
CA SER A 67 -2.44 1.90 2.80
C SER A 67 -1.34 2.33 1.81
N VAL A 68 -1.72 2.80 0.64
CA VAL A 68 -0.78 3.31 -0.37
C VAL A 68 0.07 4.44 0.20
N ASP A 69 -0.55 5.37 0.91
CA ASP A 69 0.15 6.50 1.52
C ASP A 69 1.18 6.03 2.56
N GLU A 70 0.82 5.06 3.36
CA GLU A 70 1.71 4.52 4.39
C GLU A 70 2.88 3.76 3.78
N LEU A 71 2.61 2.94 2.77
CA LEU A 71 3.65 2.20 2.04
C LEU A 71 4.60 3.15 1.31
N ALA A 72 4.09 4.26 0.79
CA ALA A 72 4.92 5.27 0.13
C ALA A 72 5.97 5.86 1.08
N LYS A 73 5.64 6.01 2.36
CA LYS A 73 6.58 6.48 3.37
C LYS A 73 7.74 5.51 3.54
N ALA A 74 7.47 4.21 3.59
CA ALA A 74 8.51 3.19 3.67
C ALA A 74 9.38 3.19 2.40
N MET A 75 8.75 3.28 1.25
CA MET A 75 9.44 3.30 -0.04
C MET A 75 10.37 4.52 -0.16
N LYS A 76 9.95 5.66 0.36
CA LYS A 76 10.76 6.88 0.36
C LYS A 76 12.03 6.70 1.18
N ILE A 77 11.95 6.07 2.34
CA ILE A 77 13.12 5.79 3.18
C ILE A 77 14.07 4.85 2.45
N LEU A 78 13.53 3.85 1.74
CA LEU A 78 14.31 2.88 0.97
C LEU A 78 14.79 3.43 -0.37
N ASN A 79 14.38 4.64 -0.72
CA ASN A 79 14.72 5.27 -2.00
C ASN A 79 14.19 4.50 -3.21
N ILE A 80 13.00 3.95 -3.07
CA ILE A 80 12.28 3.25 -4.14
C ILE A 80 11.23 4.20 -4.72
N LYS A 81 11.14 4.23 -6.03
CA LYS A 81 10.10 5.02 -6.71
C LYS A 81 8.81 4.21 -6.80
N ALA A 82 7.72 4.84 -6.46
CA ALA A 82 6.40 4.23 -6.53
C ALA A 82 5.93 4.03 -7.97
#